data_3435569d7202b68775626ffd0fc8baa2
#
_entry.id   3435569d7202b68775626ffd0fc8baa2
#
_cell.length_a   1.000
_cell.length_b   1.000
_cell.length_c   1.000
_cell.angle_alpha   90.00
_cell.angle_beta   90.00
_cell.angle_gamma   90.00
#
_symmetry.space_group_name_H-M   'P 1'
#
loop_
_entity.id
_entity.type
_entity.pdbx_description
1 polymer ?
#
loop_
_entity_poly.entity_id
_entity_poly.type
_entity_poly.pdbx_seq_one_letter_code
_entity_poly.pdbx_strand_id
1 'polypeptide(L)'
;MRKDFGAKPFTYPQPVLILGSYDKDGNPDAMNAAWGGISGGNEISMCISAGHKSTKNILERKAFTVSMADLEHTAACDYVGLVSAGNTPDKFEKAGFHTVKSKFVDAPLIEELPIAAECRLKSYDANTGRMVGEIVNVCVDERVLDENGNVDVSKAQPITFDPFNNTYVVLGEAVAKAFSAGNSLK
;
A
#
# COMPACT_ATOMS: atom_id res chain seq x y z
N MET A 1 -11.56 -32.39 -7.85
CA MET A 1 -11.04 -32.81 -6.52
C MET A 1 -10.39 -31.61 -5.86
N ARG A 2 -10.61 -31.36 -4.57
CA ARG A 2 -9.95 -30.28 -3.80
C ARG A 2 -8.82 -30.86 -2.96
N LYS A 3 -7.80 -30.04 -2.66
CA LYS A 3 -6.69 -30.40 -1.77
C LYS A 3 -6.71 -29.45 -0.57
N ASP A 4 -6.57 -29.99 0.63
CA ASP A 4 -6.54 -29.20 1.86
C ASP A 4 -5.12 -28.70 2.15
N PHE A 5 -5.01 -27.41 2.50
CA PHE A 5 -3.75 -26.75 2.87
C PHE A 5 -3.67 -26.39 4.36
N GLY A 6 -4.68 -26.74 5.15
CA GLY A 6 -4.79 -26.36 6.55
C GLY A 6 -5.10 -24.87 6.75
N ALA A 7 -4.96 -24.38 7.98
CA ALA A 7 -5.16 -22.97 8.31
C ALA A 7 -3.97 -22.14 7.82
N LYS A 8 -4.14 -21.42 6.74
CA LYS A 8 -3.15 -20.54 6.10
C LYS A 8 -3.78 -19.21 5.74
N PRO A 9 -3.05 -18.07 5.80
CA PRO A 9 -3.56 -16.77 5.37
C PRO A 9 -3.52 -16.63 3.84
N PHE A 10 -4.03 -17.63 3.12
CA PHE A 10 -3.98 -17.73 1.67
C PHE A 10 -5.26 -17.19 1.06
N THR A 11 -5.18 -16.03 0.44
CA THR A 11 -6.29 -15.42 -0.29
C THR A 11 -5.77 -14.50 -1.39
N TYR A 12 -6.58 -14.25 -2.40
CA TYR A 12 -6.33 -13.28 -3.47
C TYR A 12 -7.44 -12.24 -3.54
N PRO A 13 -7.13 -11.02 -4.00
CA PRO A 13 -5.78 -10.45 -4.15
C PRO A 13 -5.22 -10.05 -2.79
N GLN A 14 -3.90 -10.15 -2.59
CA GLN A 14 -3.22 -9.52 -1.45
C GLN A 14 -2.53 -8.25 -1.95
N PRO A 15 -2.89 -7.07 -1.43
CA PRO A 15 -2.28 -5.85 -1.90
C PRO A 15 -0.79 -5.80 -1.51
N VAL A 16 -0.02 -5.04 -2.29
CA VAL A 16 1.34 -4.64 -1.91
C VAL A 16 1.29 -3.15 -1.61
N LEU A 17 1.16 -2.83 -0.32
CA LEU A 17 0.98 -1.47 0.16
C LEU A 17 2.30 -0.92 0.66
N ILE A 18 2.71 0.25 0.18
CA ILE A 18 3.90 0.94 0.64
C ILE A 18 3.47 2.10 1.54
N LEU A 19 3.76 1.94 2.84
CA LEU A 19 3.40 2.92 3.85
C LEU A 19 4.51 3.97 3.95
N GLY A 20 4.17 5.23 3.69
CA GLY A 20 5.06 6.37 3.87
C GLY A 20 4.79 7.07 5.21
N SER A 21 5.83 7.42 5.95
CA SER A 21 5.74 8.14 7.22
C SER A 21 6.97 9.01 7.47
N TYR A 22 6.83 10.10 8.23
CA TYR A 22 7.98 10.87 8.75
C TYR A 22 8.34 10.41 10.15
N ASP A 23 9.64 10.34 10.44
CA ASP A 23 10.11 10.18 11.82
C ASP A 23 9.99 11.51 12.59
N LYS A 24 10.39 11.51 13.88
CA LYS A 24 10.34 12.70 14.75
C LYS A 24 11.14 13.90 14.21
N ASP A 25 12.20 13.63 13.44
CA ASP A 25 13.10 14.64 12.89
C ASP A 25 12.69 15.08 11.47
N GLY A 26 11.59 14.50 10.91
CA GLY A 26 11.08 14.82 9.58
C GLY A 26 11.73 13.99 8.46
N ASN A 27 12.54 12.98 8.78
CA ASN A 27 13.10 12.11 7.78
C ASN A 27 12.03 11.11 7.28
N PRO A 28 11.93 10.88 5.95
CA PRO A 28 10.97 9.93 5.41
C PRO A 28 11.38 8.49 5.69
N ASP A 29 10.38 7.64 5.90
CA ASP A 29 10.51 6.19 5.98
C ASP A 29 9.38 5.53 5.20
N ALA A 30 9.66 4.37 4.61
CA ALA A 30 8.67 3.55 3.95
C ALA A 30 8.80 2.10 4.38
N MET A 31 7.68 1.37 4.39
CA MET A 31 7.66 -0.07 4.57
C MET A 31 6.63 -0.74 3.67
N ASN A 32 6.89 -1.98 3.32
CA ASN A 32 5.93 -2.81 2.59
C ASN A 32 4.97 -3.51 3.59
N ALA A 33 3.68 -3.51 3.29
CA ALA A 33 2.65 -4.22 4.04
C ALA A 33 1.68 -4.93 3.08
N ALA A 34 1.46 -6.23 3.31
CA ALA A 34 0.55 -7.04 2.47
C ALA A 34 -0.74 -7.44 3.21
N TRP A 35 -0.77 -7.33 4.53
CA TRP A 35 -1.92 -7.75 5.34
C TRP A 35 -2.83 -6.56 5.62
N GLY A 36 -3.55 -6.09 4.59
CA GLY A 36 -4.40 -4.91 4.71
C GLY A 36 -5.40 -4.76 3.58
N GLY A 37 -6.24 -3.73 3.69
CA GLY A 37 -7.25 -3.37 2.69
C GLY A 37 -8.30 -2.42 3.24
N ILE A 38 -9.27 -2.05 2.40
CA ILE A 38 -10.39 -1.20 2.79
C ILE A 38 -11.23 -1.93 3.85
N SER A 39 -11.51 -1.25 4.96
CA SER A 39 -12.24 -1.79 6.11
C SER A 39 -13.48 -1.00 6.51
N GLY A 40 -13.80 0.08 5.80
CA GLY A 40 -14.96 0.93 5.98
C GLY A 40 -15.17 1.84 4.77
N GLY A 41 -16.10 2.78 4.83
CA GLY A 41 -16.41 3.69 3.71
C GLY A 41 -15.18 4.50 3.25
N ASN A 42 -14.43 5.06 4.19
CA ASN A 42 -13.18 5.79 3.97
C ASN A 42 -12.08 5.32 4.94
N GLU A 43 -12.07 4.03 5.29
CA GLU A 43 -11.11 3.44 6.20
C GLU A 43 -10.27 2.37 5.52
N ILE A 44 -8.97 2.39 5.81
CA ILE A 44 -8.03 1.32 5.47
C ILE A 44 -7.49 0.71 6.76
N SER A 45 -7.41 -0.61 6.82
CA SER A 45 -6.79 -1.30 7.95
C SER A 45 -5.70 -2.25 7.50
N MET A 46 -4.70 -2.42 8.35
CA MET A 46 -3.58 -3.33 8.09
C MET A 46 -3.03 -3.88 9.40
N CYS A 47 -2.37 -5.03 9.33
CA CYS A 47 -1.66 -5.62 10.46
C CYS A 47 -0.18 -5.33 10.34
N ILE A 48 0.36 -4.49 11.24
CA ILE A 48 1.78 -4.15 11.31
C ILE A 48 2.29 -4.25 12.74
N SER A 49 3.48 -4.82 12.92
CA SER A 49 4.07 -5.02 14.25
C SER A 49 4.44 -3.69 14.93
N ALA A 50 4.24 -3.61 16.24
CA ALA A 50 4.65 -2.47 17.07
C ALA A 50 6.17 -2.20 17.03
N GLY A 51 6.97 -3.20 16.70
CA GLY A 51 8.43 -3.10 16.62
C GLY A 51 8.96 -2.32 15.40
N HIS A 52 8.16 -2.18 14.34
CA HIS A 52 8.60 -1.46 13.14
C HIS A 52 8.81 0.04 13.40
N LYS A 53 9.84 0.61 12.75
CA LYS A 53 10.09 2.06 12.79
C LYS A 53 8.89 2.84 12.25
N SER A 54 8.33 2.40 11.12
CA SER A 54 7.17 3.04 10.50
C SER A 54 5.95 3.05 11.43
N THR A 55 5.72 1.97 12.23
CA THR A 55 4.64 1.96 13.23
C THR A 55 4.85 3.05 14.27
N LYS A 56 6.09 3.20 14.79
CA LYS A 56 6.44 4.25 15.77
C LYS A 56 6.23 5.64 15.17
N ASN A 57 6.69 5.86 13.95
CA ASN A 57 6.54 7.10 13.20
C ASN A 57 5.05 7.48 13.07
N ILE A 58 4.21 6.54 12.62
CA ILE A 58 2.77 6.75 12.43
C ILE A 58 2.07 7.04 13.77
N LEU A 59 2.46 6.35 14.84
CA LEU A 59 1.90 6.60 16.18
C LEU A 59 2.25 8.00 16.69
N GLU A 60 3.43 8.52 16.37
CA GLU A 60 3.87 9.85 16.75
C GLU A 60 3.21 10.93 15.89
N ARG A 61 3.29 10.81 14.55
CA ARG A 61 2.79 11.81 13.59
C ARG A 61 1.27 11.78 13.41
N LYS A 62 0.62 10.69 13.78
CA LYS A 62 -0.82 10.44 13.56
C LYS A 62 -1.23 10.52 12.09
N ALA A 63 -0.27 10.32 11.19
CA ALA A 63 -0.44 10.46 9.74
C ALA A 63 0.48 9.49 8.98
N PHE A 64 0.04 9.05 7.83
CA PHE A 64 0.79 8.19 6.91
C PHE A 64 0.19 8.23 5.51
N THR A 65 0.96 7.79 4.53
CA THR A 65 0.46 7.52 3.18
C THR A 65 0.47 6.03 2.89
N VAL A 66 -0.36 5.60 1.97
CA VAL A 66 -0.44 4.21 1.50
C VAL A 66 -0.38 4.23 -0.02
N SER A 67 0.80 4.04 -0.58
CA SER A 67 0.98 3.91 -2.03
C SER A 67 0.76 2.47 -2.46
N MET A 68 0.26 2.28 -3.69
CA MET A 68 0.14 0.97 -4.32
C MET A 68 1.43 0.69 -5.09
N ALA A 69 2.05 -0.47 -4.80
CA ALA A 69 3.23 -0.91 -5.54
C ALA A 69 2.85 -1.28 -6.98
N ASP A 70 3.73 -1.01 -7.91
CA ASP A 70 3.56 -1.29 -9.34
C ASP A 70 4.66 -2.21 -9.89
N LEU A 71 4.50 -2.60 -11.15
CA LEU A 71 5.43 -3.49 -11.84
C LEU A 71 6.82 -2.87 -11.96
N GLU A 72 6.91 -1.58 -12.32
CA GLU A 72 8.17 -0.89 -12.59
C GLU A 72 9.03 -0.83 -11.33
N HIS A 73 8.42 -0.57 -10.18
CA HIS A 73 9.11 -0.36 -8.90
C HIS A 73 9.06 -1.58 -7.97
N THR A 74 8.75 -2.79 -8.49
CA THR A 74 8.63 -4.01 -7.68
C THR A 74 9.84 -4.24 -6.77
N ALA A 75 11.06 -4.13 -7.30
CA ALA A 75 12.29 -4.36 -6.52
C ALA A 75 12.47 -3.31 -5.40
N ALA A 76 12.18 -2.05 -5.68
CA ALA A 76 12.26 -0.96 -4.69
C ALA A 76 11.20 -1.14 -3.60
N CYS A 77 9.97 -1.51 -3.98
CA CYS A 77 8.86 -1.79 -3.06
C CYS A 77 9.14 -3.00 -2.15
N ASP A 78 9.77 -4.04 -2.67
CA ASP A 78 10.21 -5.19 -1.86
C ASP A 78 11.34 -4.79 -0.93
N TYR A 79 12.36 -4.09 -1.44
CA TYR A 79 13.54 -3.65 -0.68
C TYR A 79 13.14 -2.83 0.56
N VAL A 80 12.20 -1.89 0.45
CA VAL A 80 11.76 -1.10 1.62
C VAL A 80 11.02 -1.92 2.67
N GLY A 81 10.57 -3.13 2.33
CA GLY A 81 10.06 -4.13 3.27
C GLY A 81 11.15 -4.96 3.96
N LEU A 82 12.29 -5.18 3.29
CA LEU A 82 13.38 -6.05 3.78
C LEU A 82 14.27 -5.34 4.81
N VAL A 83 14.40 -4.02 4.74
CA VAL A 83 15.32 -3.26 5.61
C VAL A 83 14.58 -2.22 6.46
N SER A 84 15.11 -1.99 7.66
CA SER A 84 14.61 -0.94 8.55
C SER A 84 15.43 0.34 8.40
N ALA A 85 14.78 1.49 8.25
CA ALA A 85 15.45 2.79 8.25
C ALA A 85 16.18 3.11 9.59
N GLY A 86 15.89 2.35 10.65
CA GLY A 86 16.69 2.40 11.90
C GLY A 86 18.12 1.92 11.72
N ASN A 87 18.36 0.98 10.79
CA ASN A 87 19.67 0.38 10.52
C ASN A 87 20.23 0.78 9.13
N THR A 88 19.39 1.35 8.27
CA THR A 88 19.72 1.73 6.89
C THR A 88 19.17 3.12 6.63
N PRO A 89 19.87 4.19 7.08
CA PRO A 89 19.36 5.57 6.95
C PRO A 89 19.23 6.04 5.50
N ASP A 90 20.03 5.49 4.59
CA ASP A 90 20.03 5.73 3.15
C ASP A 90 19.04 4.83 2.37
N LYS A 91 18.04 4.28 3.06
CA LYS A 91 17.04 3.36 2.51
C LYS A 91 16.29 3.91 1.30
N PHE A 92 15.86 5.17 1.35
CA PHE A 92 15.16 5.82 0.25
C PHE A 92 16.05 6.01 -0.98
N GLU A 93 17.28 6.50 -0.77
CA GLU A 93 18.28 6.68 -1.84
C GLU A 93 18.57 5.33 -2.55
N LYS A 94 18.80 4.26 -1.77
CA LYS A 94 19.02 2.91 -2.31
C LYS A 94 17.82 2.34 -3.05
N ALA A 95 16.60 2.67 -2.63
CA ALA A 95 15.37 2.29 -3.32
C ALA A 95 15.15 3.11 -4.61
N GLY A 96 15.87 4.23 -4.78
CA GLY A 96 15.62 5.19 -5.85
C GLY A 96 14.33 5.97 -5.66
N PHE A 97 13.83 6.08 -4.42
CA PHE A 97 12.59 6.79 -4.10
C PHE A 97 12.87 8.25 -3.71
N HIS A 98 12.04 9.13 -4.26
CA HIS A 98 11.96 10.54 -3.90
C HIS A 98 10.63 10.83 -3.19
N THR A 99 10.58 11.88 -2.41
CA THR A 99 9.37 12.20 -1.67
C THR A 99 9.00 13.67 -1.77
N VAL A 100 7.70 13.91 -1.86
CA VAL A 100 7.10 15.23 -1.63
C VAL A 100 6.18 15.16 -0.41
N LYS A 101 6.03 16.29 0.28
CA LYS A 101 5.13 16.36 1.42
C LYS A 101 3.67 16.33 0.95
N SER A 102 2.85 15.49 1.57
CA SER A 102 1.40 15.54 1.37
C SER A 102 0.82 16.91 1.76
N LYS A 103 -0.19 17.35 1.01
CA LYS A 103 -0.95 18.57 1.31
C LYS A 103 -2.05 18.34 2.35
N PHE A 104 -2.44 17.10 2.59
CA PHE A 104 -3.60 16.73 3.40
C PHE A 104 -3.22 16.14 4.75
N VAL A 105 -2.02 15.54 4.86
CA VAL A 105 -1.54 14.88 6.08
C VAL A 105 -0.04 15.13 6.29
N ASP A 106 0.45 14.99 7.52
CA ASP A 106 1.87 15.13 7.83
C ASP A 106 2.65 13.85 7.53
N ALA A 107 2.69 13.48 6.24
CA ALA A 107 3.35 12.28 5.75
C ALA A 107 3.94 12.51 4.35
N PRO A 108 4.96 11.72 3.93
CA PRO A 108 5.54 11.79 2.60
C PRO A 108 4.69 11.04 1.56
N LEU A 109 4.56 11.58 0.36
CA LEU A 109 4.18 10.87 -0.85
C LEU A 109 5.45 10.40 -1.56
N ILE A 110 5.47 9.20 -2.08
CA ILE A 110 6.57 8.65 -2.89
C ILE A 110 6.26 8.97 -4.35
N GLU A 111 7.14 9.76 -5.00
CA GLU A 111 6.89 10.32 -6.33
C GLU A 111 6.85 9.25 -7.43
N GLU A 112 7.60 8.17 -7.27
CA GLU A 112 7.65 7.06 -8.22
C GLU A 112 6.34 6.24 -8.24
N LEU A 113 5.61 6.18 -7.13
CA LEU A 113 4.41 5.37 -6.99
C LEU A 113 3.16 6.20 -7.34
N PRO A 114 2.49 5.91 -8.45
CA PRO A 114 1.51 6.84 -9.04
C PRO A 114 0.18 6.94 -8.31
N ILE A 115 -0.13 6.03 -7.38
CA ILE A 115 -1.41 6.01 -6.66
C ILE A 115 -1.14 5.93 -5.17
N ALA A 116 -1.65 6.89 -4.40
CA ALA A 116 -1.49 6.90 -2.95
C ALA A 116 -2.75 7.40 -2.23
N ALA A 117 -3.13 6.70 -1.15
CA ALA A 117 -4.08 7.20 -0.17
C ALA A 117 -3.35 7.96 0.93
N GLU A 118 -3.86 9.13 1.32
CA GLU A 118 -3.35 9.99 2.38
C GLU A 118 -4.23 9.79 3.61
N CYS A 119 -3.63 9.34 4.72
CA CYS A 119 -4.37 8.80 5.85
C CYS A 119 -4.03 9.49 7.16
N ARG A 120 -5.05 9.70 8.01
CA ARG A 120 -4.90 9.99 9.43
C ARG A 120 -5.01 8.71 10.23
N LEU A 121 -4.15 8.53 11.22
CA LEU A 121 -4.27 7.40 12.14
C LEU A 121 -5.55 7.52 12.97
N LYS A 122 -6.43 6.52 12.87
CA LYS A 122 -7.65 6.42 13.67
C LYS A 122 -7.45 5.59 14.93
N SER A 123 -6.81 4.44 14.81
CA SER A 123 -6.49 3.56 15.93
C SER A 123 -5.33 2.62 15.66
N TYR A 124 -4.69 2.16 16.70
CA TYR A 124 -3.71 1.08 16.67
C TYR A 124 -3.85 0.21 17.92
N ASP A 125 -3.98 -1.08 17.72
CA ASP A 125 -3.96 -2.08 18.80
C ASP A 125 -2.61 -2.82 18.78
N ALA A 126 -1.79 -2.58 19.78
CA ALA A 126 -0.46 -3.17 19.88
C ALA A 126 -0.48 -4.69 20.13
N ASN A 127 -1.57 -5.25 20.67
CA ASN A 127 -1.69 -6.68 20.93
C ASN A 127 -1.93 -7.48 19.65
N THR A 128 -2.73 -6.91 18.72
CA THR A 128 -3.06 -7.55 17.44
C THR A 128 -2.24 -7.02 16.27
N GLY A 129 -1.54 -5.89 16.46
CA GLY A 129 -0.86 -5.16 15.39
C GLY A 129 -1.81 -4.44 14.42
N ARG A 130 -3.13 -4.42 14.73
CA ARG A 130 -4.13 -3.82 13.83
C ARG A 130 -4.04 -2.29 13.88
N MET A 131 -3.74 -1.71 12.73
CA MET A 131 -3.78 -0.27 12.50
C MET A 131 -4.97 0.07 11.61
N VAL A 132 -5.68 1.16 11.95
CA VAL A 132 -6.78 1.70 11.13
C VAL A 132 -6.47 3.16 10.82
N GLY A 133 -6.51 3.51 9.55
CA GLY A 133 -6.40 4.87 9.04
C GLY A 133 -7.69 5.36 8.40
N GLU A 134 -8.02 6.62 8.62
CA GLU A 134 -9.03 7.34 7.85
C GLU A 134 -8.38 7.87 6.57
N ILE A 135 -8.89 7.47 5.42
CA ILE A 135 -8.49 8.00 4.12
C ILE A 135 -9.12 9.39 3.98
N VAL A 136 -8.29 10.41 3.95
CA VAL A 136 -8.74 11.82 3.81
C VAL A 136 -8.59 12.34 2.38
N ASN A 137 -7.74 11.69 1.58
CA ASN A 137 -7.58 11.93 0.15
C ASN A 137 -6.97 10.70 -0.54
N VAL A 138 -7.21 10.58 -1.83
CA VAL A 138 -6.47 9.69 -2.73
C VAL A 138 -5.92 10.54 -3.86
N CYS A 139 -4.63 10.54 -4.05
CA CYS A 139 -3.98 11.20 -5.17
C CYS A 139 -3.54 10.16 -6.21
N VAL A 140 -3.63 10.57 -7.47
CA VAL A 140 -3.25 9.75 -8.63
C VAL A 140 -2.45 10.62 -9.58
N ASP A 141 -1.31 10.13 -10.04
CA ASP A 141 -0.50 10.77 -11.06
C ASP A 141 -1.22 10.73 -12.41
N GLU A 142 -1.23 11.85 -13.13
CA GLU A 142 -1.89 11.96 -14.44
C GLU A 142 -1.33 10.97 -15.48
N ARG A 143 -0.07 10.52 -15.34
CA ARG A 143 0.56 9.54 -16.23
C ARG A 143 -0.19 8.20 -16.31
N VAL A 144 -0.95 7.85 -15.25
CA VAL A 144 -1.73 6.60 -15.20
C VAL A 144 -3.22 6.81 -15.42
N LEU A 145 -3.63 7.99 -15.87
CA LEU A 145 -5.01 8.28 -16.24
C LEU A 145 -5.27 8.00 -17.74
N ASP A 146 -6.49 7.65 -18.05
CA ASP A 146 -7.01 7.61 -19.42
C ASP A 146 -7.41 9.01 -19.90
N GLU A 147 -7.85 9.12 -21.16
CA GLU A 147 -8.31 10.38 -21.76
C GLU A 147 -9.54 10.99 -21.11
N ASN A 148 -10.27 10.22 -20.30
CA ASN A 148 -11.46 10.66 -19.56
C ASN A 148 -11.13 11.00 -18.09
N GLY A 149 -9.87 10.89 -17.68
CA GLY A 149 -9.40 11.14 -16.31
C GLY A 149 -9.67 10.00 -15.33
N ASN A 150 -9.95 8.79 -15.81
CA ASN A 150 -10.07 7.60 -14.98
C ASN A 150 -8.71 6.90 -14.86
N VAL A 151 -8.51 6.17 -13.76
CA VAL A 151 -7.30 5.34 -13.61
C VAL A 151 -7.31 4.21 -14.63
N ASP A 152 -6.26 4.16 -15.45
CA ASP A 152 -6.00 3.09 -16.39
C ASP A 152 -5.11 2.03 -15.72
N VAL A 153 -5.68 0.88 -15.40
CA VAL A 153 -4.96 -0.20 -14.72
C VAL A 153 -3.81 -0.75 -15.57
N SER A 154 -3.88 -0.63 -16.90
CA SER A 154 -2.82 -1.07 -17.81
C SER A 154 -1.59 -0.15 -17.79
N LYS A 155 -1.80 1.13 -17.45
CA LYS A 155 -0.72 2.11 -17.22
C LYS A 155 -0.20 2.03 -15.80
N ALA A 156 -1.09 1.90 -14.82
CA ALA A 156 -0.72 1.84 -13.40
C ALA A 156 -0.03 0.53 -13.02
N GLN A 157 -0.34 -0.56 -13.70
CA GLN A 157 0.22 -1.90 -13.51
C GLN A 157 0.43 -2.33 -12.04
N PRO A 158 -0.59 -2.19 -11.17
CA PRO A 158 -0.43 -2.54 -9.76
C PRO A 158 -0.13 -4.01 -9.59
N ILE A 159 0.70 -4.34 -8.60
CA ILE A 159 1.06 -5.72 -8.28
C ILE A 159 0.29 -6.23 -7.09
N THR A 160 0.09 -7.54 -7.03
CA THR A 160 -0.46 -8.28 -5.89
C THR A 160 0.57 -9.29 -5.38
N PHE A 161 0.59 -9.52 -4.07
CA PHE A 161 1.38 -10.59 -3.47
C PHE A 161 0.62 -11.93 -3.60
N ASP A 162 1.30 -12.94 -4.11
CA ASP A 162 0.83 -14.32 -4.14
C ASP A 162 1.35 -15.08 -2.91
N PRO A 163 0.52 -15.30 -1.88
CA PRO A 163 0.94 -16.00 -0.68
C PRO A 163 1.12 -17.51 -0.86
N PHE A 164 0.64 -18.09 -1.95
CA PHE A 164 0.82 -19.52 -2.22
C PHE A 164 2.23 -19.84 -2.73
N ASN A 165 2.81 -18.92 -3.53
CA ASN A 165 4.09 -19.13 -4.19
C ASN A 165 5.18 -18.14 -3.74
N ASN A 166 4.87 -17.18 -2.87
CA ASN A 166 5.75 -16.08 -2.45
C ASN A 166 6.31 -15.29 -3.65
N THR A 167 5.41 -14.85 -4.53
CA THR A 167 5.75 -14.07 -5.72
C THR A 167 4.91 -12.81 -5.81
N TYR A 168 5.33 -11.85 -6.61
CA TYR A 168 4.52 -10.71 -7.02
C TYR A 168 3.93 -10.97 -8.40
N VAL A 169 2.66 -10.62 -8.58
CA VAL A 169 1.91 -10.82 -9.83
C VAL A 169 1.23 -9.51 -10.21
N VAL A 170 1.31 -9.13 -11.47
CA VAL A 170 0.58 -7.95 -11.98
C VAL A 170 -0.91 -8.27 -12.08
N LEU A 171 -1.78 -7.32 -11.75
CA LEU A 171 -3.21 -7.44 -12.01
C LEU A 171 -3.44 -7.50 -13.53
N GLY A 172 -4.21 -8.50 -13.98
CA GLY A 172 -4.51 -8.72 -15.39
C GLY A 172 -5.50 -7.71 -15.97
N GLU A 173 -5.92 -7.98 -17.20
CA GLU A 173 -6.90 -7.16 -17.93
C GLU A 173 -8.28 -7.17 -17.27
N ALA A 174 -9.05 -6.10 -17.47
CA ALA A 174 -10.45 -6.04 -17.09
C ALA A 174 -11.28 -7.06 -17.86
N VAL A 175 -11.92 -7.99 -17.16
CA VAL A 175 -12.65 -9.12 -17.77
C VAL A 175 -14.15 -8.85 -17.91
N ALA A 176 -14.72 -7.91 -17.14
CA ALA A 176 -16.14 -7.58 -17.18
C ALA A 176 -16.42 -6.27 -16.43
N LYS A 177 -17.57 -5.67 -16.74
CA LYS A 177 -18.07 -4.51 -16.00
C LYS A 177 -18.70 -4.97 -14.68
N ALA A 178 -18.18 -4.47 -13.56
CA ALA A 178 -18.72 -4.74 -12.23
C ALA A 178 -20.20 -4.29 -12.12
N PHE A 179 -20.96 -4.95 -11.27
CA PHE A 179 -22.39 -4.73 -10.98
C PHE A 179 -23.33 -4.88 -12.19
N SER A 180 -22.83 -5.33 -13.33
CA SER A 180 -23.64 -5.56 -14.54
C SER A 180 -23.34 -6.90 -15.23
N ALA A 181 -22.19 -7.52 -15.01
CA ALA A 181 -21.81 -8.78 -15.63
C ALA A 181 -22.83 -9.92 -15.37
N GLY A 182 -23.44 -9.96 -14.16
CA GLY A 182 -24.45 -10.96 -13.80
C GLY A 182 -25.86 -10.72 -14.40
N ASN A 183 -26.09 -9.63 -15.14
CA ASN A 183 -27.41 -9.38 -15.71
C ASN A 183 -27.84 -10.40 -16.76
N SER A 184 -26.88 -11.11 -17.37
CA SER A 184 -27.14 -12.21 -18.31
C SER A 184 -27.76 -13.45 -17.63
N LEU A 185 -27.78 -13.51 -16.29
CA LEU A 185 -28.38 -14.60 -15.52
C LEU A 185 -29.79 -14.27 -14.99
N LYS A 186 -30.29 -13.06 -15.26
CA LYS A 186 -31.68 -12.63 -14.97
C LYS A 186 -32.59 -12.99 -16.12
#